data_b4cdf4fd00580681b2dbecf9bcdf8d7d
#
_entry.id   b4cdf4fd00580681b2dbecf9bcdf8d7d
#
_cell.length_a   1.000
_cell.length_b   1.000
_cell.length_c   1.000
_cell.angle_alpha   90.00
_cell.angle_beta   90.00
_cell.angle_gamma   90.00
#
_symmetry.space_group_name_H-M   'P 1'
#
loop_
_entity.id
_entity.type
_entity.pdbx_description
1 polymer ?
#
loop_
_entity_poly.entity_id
_entity_poly.type
_entity_poly.pdbx_seq_one_letter_code
_entity_poly.pdbx_strand_id
1 'polypeptide(L)'
;MTISNDDIFDASILIVDDQKANVQLLEQMLRKVGYRRMTSTMDPHTVCTLHRANHYDLILLDLEMPGMDGFQVMEGLKDIETEGYTPILVITAQPGHKLRALGSGAKDFVTKPFDQVEVKTRIHNMLEVRLLYKQLEHHNRALESLALHDALTGLPNRRLLMDRLSLAIAHARRNKGTMALMYLDLDGFKQINDTLGHDAGDALLCMVAARLLGAVRQEDTVARVGGDEFMIALPELSHAEDMAELVSKVIQVVSQPWSFQGRGARVTASVGVSIYPTHGEDVETLMKSADLALYEAKHSGKNAYRISGYADL
;
A
#
# COMPACT_ATOMS: atom_id res chain seq x y z
N MET A 1 -10.95 2.78 -19.63
CA MET A 1 -11.86 3.89 -19.24
C MET A 1 -11.28 5.17 -19.82
N THR A 2 -12.07 5.98 -20.46
CA THR A 2 -11.69 7.31 -20.99
C THR A 2 -11.91 8.34 -19.90
N ILE A 3 -10.96 9.25 -19.70
CA ILE A 3 -11.14 10.40 -18.83
C ILE A 3 -12.25 11.29 -19.42
N SER A 4 -13.22 11.62 -18.61
CA SER A 4 -14.31 12.52 -19.02
C SER A 4 -13.88 13.99 -18.87
N ASN A 5 -14.52 14.89 -19.61
CA ASN A 5 -14.31 16.32 -19.41
C ASN A 5 -14.68 16.78 -17.98
N ASP A 6 -15.64 16.11 -17.34
CA ASP A 6 -16.03 16.41 -15.95
C ASP A 6 -14.90 16.09 -14.98
N ASP A 7 -14.16 14.99 -15.18
CA ASP A 7 -13.00 14.63 -14.36
C ASP A 7 -11.90 15.70 -14.49
N ILE A 8 -11.68 16.23 -15.70
CA ILE A 8 -10.68 17.27 -15.96
C ILE A 8 -11.09 18.58 -15.28
N PHE A 9 -12.39 18.93 -15.29
CA PHE A 9 -12.88 20.15 -14.66
C PHE A 9 -12.89 20.07 -13.11
N ASP A 10 -12.89 18.87 -12.55
CA ASP A 10 -12.77 18.63 -11.11
C ASP A 10 -11.32 18.47 -10.62
N ALA A 11 -10.34 18.52 -11.52
CA ALA A 11 -8.93 18.50 -11.15
C ALA A 11 -8.54 19.72 -10.30
N SER A 12 -7.64 19.52 -9.35
CA SER A 12 -7.20 20.57 -8.43
C SER A 12 -6.02 21.35 -9.01
N ILE A 13 -6.16 22.68 -9.10
CA ILE A 13 -5.16 23.57 -9.69
C ILE A 13 -4.67 24.55 -8.63
N LEU A 14 -3.34 24.67 -8.50
CA LEU A 14 -2.70 25.74 -7.71
C LEU A 14 -2.19 26.84 -8.65
N ILE A 15 -2.55 28.08 -8.37
CA ILE A 15 -2.09 29.29 -9.10
C ILE A 15 -1.14 30.04 -8.19
N VAL A 16 0.08 30.31 -8.68
CA VAL A 16 1.15 30.98 -7.95
C VAL A 16 1.65 32.16 -8.78
N ASP A 17 1.35 33.37 -8.35
CA ASP A 17 1.80 34.63 -8.97
C ASP A 17 1.73 35.74 -7.91
N ASP A 18 2.78 36.56 -7.78
CA ASP A 18 2.88 37.63 -6.78
C ASP A 18 1.91 38.81 -7.08
N GLN A 19 1.41 38.89 -8.30
CA GLN A 19 0.53 39.94 -8.76
C GLN A 19 -0.94 39.49 -8.69
N LYS A 20 -1.71 40.09 -7.79
CA LYS A 20 -3.14 39.83 -7.62
C LYS A 20 -3.95 39.92 -8.91
N ALA A 21 -3.59 40.83 -9.82
CA ALA A 21 -4.27 40.99 -11.11
C ALA A 21 -4.11 39.74 -12.01
N ASN A 22 -2.92 39.12 -12.03
CA ASN A 22 -2.66 37.91 -12.79
C ASN A 22 -3.41 36.71 -12.20
N VAL A 23 -3.39 36.56 -10.89
CA VAL A 23 -4.16 35.52 -10.18
C VAL A 23 -5.64 35.63 -10.53
N GLN A 24 -6.23 36.82 -10.41
CA GLN A 24 -7.65 37.05 -10.71
C GLN A 24 -7.98 36.75 -12.18
N LEU A 25 -7.10 37.14 -13.10
CA LEU A 25 -7.28 36.86 -14.53
C LEU A 25 -7.32 35.36 -14.81
N LEU A 26 -6.35 34.61 -14.25
CA LEU A 26 -6.27 33.16 -14.42
C LEU A 26 -7.47 32.45 -13.79
N GLU A 27 -7.87 32.83 -12.56
CA GLU A 27 -9.04 32.26 -11.91
C GLU A 27 -10.32 32.50 -12.72
N GLN A 28 -10.55 33.74 -13.17
CA GLN A 28 -11.72 34.06 -13.98
C GLN A 28 -11.77 33.31 -15.30
N MET A 29 -10.62 33.19 -15.96
CA MET A 29 -10.46 32.45 -17.21
C MET A 29 -10.78 30.97 -17.01
N LEU A 30 -10.24 30.35 -15.98
CA LEU A 30 -10.44 28.93 -15.68
C LEU A 30 -11.87 28.63 -15.24
N ARG A 31 -12.47 29.48 -14.41
CA ARG A 31 -13.88 29.36 -13.99
C ARG A 31 -14.83 29.44 -15.18
N LYS A 32 -14.58 30.31 -16.16
CA LYS A 32 -15.37 30.42 -17.39
C LYS A 32 -15.34 29.16 -18.25
N VAL A 33 -14.24 28.38 -18.16
CA VAL A 33 -14.11 27.11 -18.90
C VAL A 33 -14.78 25.95 -18.17
N GLY A 34 -14.99 26.08 -16.86
CA GLY A 34 -15.66 25.05 -16.05
C GLY A 34 -14.82 24.42 -14.96
N TYR A 35 -13.54 24.83 -14.79
CA TYR A 35 -12.70 24.33 -13.68
C TYR A 35 -13.26 24.77 -12.33
N ARG A 36 -13.37 23.84 -11.39
CA ARG A 36 -14.10 24.03 -10.12
C ARG A 36 -13.18 24.15 -8.91
N ARG A 37 -12.03 23.47 -8.90
CA ARG A 37 -11.15 23.34 -7.75
C ARG A 37 -9.83 24.08 -7.97
N MET A 38 -9.84 25.38 -7.63
CA MET A 38 -8.67 26.24 -7.76
C MET A 38 -8.31 26.83 -6.40
N THR A 39 -7.04 26.80 -6.09
CA THR A 39 -6.42 27.52 -4.97
C THR A 39 -5.39 28.46 -5.54
N SER A 40 -5.22 29.64 -4.94
CA SER A 40 -4.20 30.60 -5.36
C SER A 40 -3.38 31.07 -4.18
N THR A 41 -2.12 31.39 -4.42
CA THR A 41 -1.24 32.05 -3.45
C THR A 41 -0.39 33.11 -4.15
N MET A 42 -0.12 34.20 -3.45
CA MET A 42 0.83 35.24 -3.87
C MET A 42 2.18 35.11 -3.13
N ASP A 43 2.29 34.16 -2.23
CA ASP A 43 3.51 33.88 -1.46
C ASP A 43 4.15 32.57 -1.93
N PRO A 44 5.29 32.61 -2.64
CA PRO A 44 5.96 31.42 -3.14
C PRO A 44 6.45 30.46 -2.04
N HIS A 45 6.71 30.97 -0.83
CA HIS A 45 7.15 30.15 0.31
C HIS A 45 6.07 29.16 0.78
N THR A 46 4.82 29.44 0.53
CA THR A 46 3.69 28.58 0.94
C THR A 46 3.43 27.41 0.00
N VAL A 47 3.96 27.45 -1.22
CA VAL A 47 3.63 26.51 -2.31
C VAL A 47 3.91 25.05 -1.92
N CYS A 48 5.09 24.76 -1.40
CA CYS A 48 5.47 23.40 -0.98
C CYS A 48 4.56 22.87 0.13
N THR A 49 4.21 23.70 1.11
CA THR A 49 3.30 23.33 2.19
C THR A 49 1.89 23.09 1.68
N LEU A 50 1.39 23.96 0.81
CA LEU A 50 0.07 23.83 0.19
C LEU A 50 0.00 22.56 -0.68
N HIS A 51 1.04 22.29 -1.47
CA HIS A 51 1.05 21.11 -2.33
C HIS A 51 1.12 19.81 -1.52
N ARG A 52 1.94 19.75 -0.47
CA ARG A 52 2.01 18.60 0.45
C ARG A 52 0.66 18.30 1.13
N ALA A 53 -0.09 19.35 1.48
CA ALA A 53 -1.39 19.19 2.15
C ALA A 53 -2.54 18.82 1.20
N ASN A 54 -2.51 19.31 -0.06
CA ASN A 54 -3.67 19.22 -0.96
C ASN A 54 -3.44 18.36 -2.22
N HIS A 55 -2.20 17.98 -2.53
CA HIS A 55 -1.82 17.17 -3.69
C HIS A 55 -2.44 17.66 -5.01
N TYR A 56 -2.12 18.92 -5.40
CA TYR A 56 -2.67 19.51 -6.62
C TYR A 56 -2.31 18.71 -7.88
N ASP A 57 -3.22 18.73 -8.85
CA ASP A 57 -3.08 18.04 -10.13
C ASP A 57 -2.31 18.86 -11.17
N LEU A 58 -2.25 20.17 -11.02
CA LEU A 58 -1.50 21.10 -11.85
C LEU A 58 -1.09 22.31 -11.01
N ILE A 59 0.11 22.80 -11.24
CA ILE A 59 0.61 24.06 -10.67
C ILE A 59 0.87 25.03 -11.83
N LEU A 60 0.21 26.20 -11.79
CA LEU A 60 0.51 27.36 -12.65
C LEU A 60 1.45 28.25 -11.86
N LEU A 61 2.68 28.45 -12.37
CA LEU A 61 3.75 29.08 -11.60
C LEU A 61 4.35 30.25 -12.38
N ASP A 62 4.29 31.45 -11.82
CA ASP A 62 5.14 32.55 -12.29
C ASP A 62 6.59 32.33 -11.87
N LEU A 63 7.52 32.71 -12.75
CA LEU A 63 8.94 32.65 -12.43
C LEU A 63 9.46 33.90 -11.72
N GLU A 64 8.87 35.05 -12.00
CA GLU A 64 9.36 36.34 -11.57
C GLU A 64 8.62 36.84 -10.35
N MET A 65 8.95 36.29 -9.18
CA MET A 65 8.37 36.67 -7.90
C MET A 65 9.46 37.22 -6.96
N PRO A 66 9.16 38.24 -6.14
CA PRO A 66 10.11 38.79 -5.18
C PRO A 66 10.40 37.81 -4.03
N GLY A 67 11.65 37.77 -3.58
CA GLY A 67 12.08 36.94 -2.44
C GLY A 67 12.44 35.51 -2.82
N MET A 68 11.52 34.77 -3.43
CA MET A 68 11.75 33.41 -3.92
C MET A 68 11.26 33.29 -5.38
N ASP A 69 12.15 32.95 -6.30
CA ASP A 69 11.78 32.79 -7.69
C ASP A 69 11.11 31.44 -7.96
N GLY A 70 10.44 31.32 -9.12
CA GLY A 70 9.76 30.08 -9.48
C GLY A 70 10.70 28.88 -9.68
N PHE A 71 11.99 29.10 -9.94
CA PHE A 71 12.98 28.01 -10.02
C PHE A 71 13.26 27.39 -8.66
N GLN A 72 13.35 28.21 -7.60
CA GLN A 72 13.51 27.74 -6.23
C GLN A 72 12.24 26.99 -5.75
N VAL A 73 11.06 27.47 -6.16
CA VAL A 73 9.80 26.74 -5.90
C VAL A 73 9.81 25.36 -6.55
N MET A 74 10.23 25.27 -7.84
CA MET A 74 10.31 23.98 -8.55
C MET A 74 11.32 23.02 -7.90
N GLU A 75 12.45 23.53 -7.40
CA GLU A 75 13.44 22.72 -6.68
C GLU A 75 12.86 22.14 -5.40
N GLY A 76 12.18 22.96 -4.59
CA GLY A 76 11.49 22.48 -3.37
C GLY A 76 10.35 21.49 -3.64
N LEU A 77 9.67 21.60 -4.78
CA LEU A 77 8.64 20.65 -5.18
C LEU A 77 9.23 19.28 -5.57
N LYS A 78 10.42 19.22 -6.18
CA LYS A 78 11.10 17.94 -6.49
C LYS A 78 11.39 17.11 -5.24
N ASP A 79 11.75 17.76 -4.14
CA ASP A 79 12.04 17.08 -2.88
C ASP A 79 10.79 16.47 -2.23
N ILE A 80 9.60 16.94 -2.61
CA ILE A 80 8.30 16.46 -2.09
C ILE A 80 7.74 15.35 -2.96
N GLU A 81 7.96 15.41 -4.27
CA GLU A 81 7.44 14.45 -5.24
C GLU A 81 8.42 13.30 -5.48
N THR A 82 8.53 12.40 -4.51
CA THR A 82 9.35 11.18 -4.66
C THR A 82 8.69 10.12 -5.53
N GLU A 83 7.37 10.16 -5.73
CA GLU A 83 6.61 9.11 -6.45
C GLU A 83 5.49 9.63 -7.36
N GLY A 84 5.44 10.91 -7.73
CA GLY A 84 4.31 11.45 -8.48
C GLY A 84 4.71 12.33 -9.67
N TYR A 85 3.83 12.38 -10.67
CA TYR A 85 3.93 13.30 -11.79
C TYR A 85 2.96 14.47 -11.60
N THR A 86 3.35 15.55 -10.89
CA THR A 86 2.57 16.79 -10.88
C THR A 86 3.11 17.75 -11.92
N PRO A 87 2.36 18.02 -12.99
CA PRO A 87 2.80 18.95 -14.01
C PRO A 87 2.83 20.39 -13.49
N ILE A 88 3.90 21.11 -13.87
CA ILE A 88 4.06 22.54 -13.61
C ILE A 88 4.02 23.25 -14.96
N LEU A 89 3.05 24.17 -15.14
CA LEU A 89 2.97 25.10 -16.26
C LEU A 89 3.55 26.43 -15.79
N VAL A 90 4.70 26.77 -16.35
CA VAL A 90 5.37 28.04 -16.07
C VAL A 90 4.76 29.18 -16.90
N ILE A 91 4.50 30.33 -16.26
CA ILE A 91 4.01 31.54 -16.89
C ILE A 91 5.06 32.63 -16.68
N THR A 92 5.72 33.11 -17.72
CA THR A 92 6.86 34.06 -17.61
C THR A 92 6.78 35.21 -18.63
N ALA A 93 7.24 36.39 -18.23
CA ALA A 93 7.41 37.51 -19.16
C ALA A 93 8.68 37.40 -20.02
N GLN A 94 9.67 36.58 -19.63
CA GLN A 94 10.95 36.47 -20.29
C GLN A 94 11.09 35.21 -21.17
N PRO A 95 11.11 35.33 -22.49
CA PRO A 95 11.27 34.18 -23.40
C PRO A 95 12.57 33.42 -23.21
N GLY A 96 13.63 34.06 -22.69
CA GLY A 96 14.92 33.42 -22.42
C GLY A 96 14.91 32.36 -21.34
N HIS A 97 13.90 32.35 -20.43
CA HIS A 97 13.79 31.40 -19.34
C HIS A 97 13.22 30.03 -19.73
N LYS A 98 12.72 29.87 -20.98
CA LYS A 98 12.06 28.65 -21.48
C LYS A 98 12.89 27.39 -21.29
N LEU A 99 14.09 27.36 -21.83
CA LEU A 99 14.96 26.18 -21.76
C LEU A 99 15.36 25.84 -20.31
N ARG A 100 15.62 26.89 -19.51
CA ARG A 100 15.94 26.72 -18.08
C ARG A 100 14.75 26.16 -17.31
N ALA A 101 13.56 26.68 -17.57
CA ALA A 101 12.33 26.19 -16.90
C ALA A 101 12.07 24.70 -17.18
N LEU A 102 12.14 24.29 -18.45
CA LEU A 102 11.99 22.89 -18.84
C LEU A 102 13.09 22.01 -18.23
N GLY A 103 14.34 22.46 -18.22
CA GLY A 103 15.47 21.78 -17.58
C GLY A 103 15.32 21.69 -16.05
N SER A 104 14.63 22.63 -15.43
CA SER A 104 14.33 22.65 -13.98
C SER A 104 13.14 21.80 -13.59
N GLY A 105 12.35 21.24 -14.54
CA GLY A 105 11.27 20.32 -14.28
C GLY A 105 9.88 20.81 -14.67
N ALA A 106 9.75 22.06 -15.19
CA ALA A 106 8.50 22.48 -15.80
C ALA A 106 8.14 21.57 -16.97
N LYS A 107 6.89 21.23 -17.12
CA LYS A 107 6.42 20.38 -18.22
C LYS A 107 6.07 21.18 -19.47
N ASP A 108 5.68 22.44 -19.28
CA ASP A 108 5.41 23.36 -20.36
C ASP A 108 5.53 24.81 -19.84
N PHE A 109 5.49 25.76 -20.74
CA PHE A 109 5.56 27.19 -20.40
C PHE A 109 4.65 28.03 -21.31
N VAL A 110 4.26 29.20 -20.80
CA VAL A 110 3.54 30.24 -21.54
C VAL A 110 4.22 31.59 -21.32
N THR A 111 4.32 32.40 -22.38
CA THR A 111 4.89 33.75 -22.26
C THR A 111 3.81 34.81 -22.11
N LYS A 112 4.01 35.75 -21.18
CA LYS A 112 3.18 36.97 -21.03
C LYS A 112 3.56 38.01 -22.13
N PRO A 113 2.59 38.68 -22.79
CA PRO A 113 1.16 38.46 -22.70
C PRO A 113 0.75 37.16 -23.40
N PHE A 114 -0.15 36.41 -22.83
CA PHE A 114 -0.58 35.10 -23.33
C PHE A 114 -1.97 35.13 -23.97
N ASP A 115 -2.16 34.27 -24.97
CA ASP A 115 -3.47 33.98 -25.52
C ASP A 115 -4.24 33.04 -24.56
N GLN A 116 -5.49 33.42 -24.28
CA GLN A 116 -6.34 32.62 -23.41
C GLN A 116 -6.64 31.21 -23.96
N VAL A 117 -6.72 31.06 -25.30
CA VAL A 117 -6.96 29.76 -25.94
C VAL A 117 -5.74 28.88 -25.76
N GLU A 118 -4.53 29.44 -25.94
CA GLU A 118 -3.28 28.70 -25.73
C GLU A 118 -3.17 28.17 -24.29
N VAL A 119 -3.35 29.04 -23.29
CA VAL A 119 -3.28 28.65 -21.87
C VAL A 119 -4.28 27.56 -21.53
N LYS A 120 -5.54 27.72 -21.96
CA LYS A 120 -6.61 26.74 -21.74
C LYS A 120 -6.28 25.38 -22.34
N THR A 121 -5.81 25.37 -23.58
CA THR A 121 -5.44 24.13 -24.28
C THR A 121 -4.29 23.40 -23.57
N ARG A 122 -3.26 24.13 -23.14
CA ARG A 122 -2.12 23.54 -22.40
C ARG A 122 -2.55 22.98 -21.06
N ILE A 123 -3.33 23.73 -20.29
CA ILE A 123 -3.88 23.28 -19.01
C ILE A 123 -4.72 22.01 -19.19
N HIS A 124 -5.62 21.98 -20.16
CA HIS A 124 -6.46 20.83 -20.46
C HIS A 124 -5.62 19.59 -20.79
N ASN A 125 -4.68 19.71 -21.72
CA ASN A 125 -3.81 18.58 -22.10
C ASN A 125 -2.94 18.10 -20.94
N MET A 126 -2.41 18.99 -20.12
CA MET A 126 -1.59 18.63 -18.97
C MET A 126 -2.40 17.90 -17.89
N LEU A 127 -3.62 18.34 -17.64
CA LEU A 127 -4.53 17.68 -16.69
C LEU A 127 -4.99 16.33 -17.21
N GLU A 128 -5.31 16.22 -18.50
CA GLU A 128 -5.66 14.92 -19.12
C GLU A 128 -4.52 13.90 -18.90
N VAL A 129 -3.29 14.27 -19.21
CA VAL A 129 -2.11 13.42 -18.98
C VAL A 129 -1.95 13.09 -17.49
N ARG A 130 -2.11 14.08 -16.59
CA ARG A 130 -2.01 13.86 -15.14
C ARG A 130 -3.03 12.84 -14.63
N LEU A 131 -4.28 12.97 -15.07
CA LEU A 131 -5.35 12.06 -14.67
C LEU A 131 -5.16 10.65 -15.23
N LEU A 132 -4.64 10.51 -16.47
CA LEU A 132 -4.23 9.22 -17.03
C LEU A 132 -3.14 8.54 -16.18
N TYR A 133 -2.12 9.31 -15.75
CA TYR A 133 -1.09 8.78 -14.84
C TYR A 133 -1.69 8.31 -13.51
N LYS A 134 -2.58 9.09 -12.90
CA LYS A 134 -3.28 8.70 -11.67
C LYS A 134 -4.07 7.40 -11.84
N GLN A 135 -4.79 7.26 -12.96
CA GLN A 135 -5.52 6.02 -13.26
C GLN A 135 -4.57 4.84 -13.44
N LEU A 136 -3.47 5.01 -14.15
CA LEU A 136 -2.46 3.96 -14.33
C LEU A 136 -1.86 3.52 -13.00
N GLU A 137 -1.47 4.46 -12.14
CA GLU A 137 -0.97 4.17 -10.79
C GLU A 137 -2.00 3.40 -9.95
N HIS A 138 -3.26 3.85 -9.98
CA HIS A 138 -4.34 3.17 -9.27
C HIS A 138 -4.53 1.72 -9.77
N HIS A 139 -4.55 1.52 -11.09
CA HIS A 139 -4.66 0.19 -11.67
C HIS A 139 -3.45 -0.69 -11.33
N ASN A 140 -2.23 -0.16 -11.39
CA ASN A 140 -1.03 -0.90 -11.02
C ASN A 140 -1.05 -1.34 -9.56
N ARG A 141 -1.42 -0.45 -8.62
CA ARG A 141 -1.58 -0.80 -7.21
C ARG A 141 -2.67 -1.86 -6.98
N ALA A 142 -3.78 -1.76 -7.71
CA ALA A 142 -4.84 -2.76 -7.65
C ALA A 142 -4.37 -4.12 -8.17
N LEU A 143 -3.65 -4.14 -9.30
CA LEU A 143 -3.05 -5.36 -9.85
C LEU A 143 -2.01 -5.97 -8.92
N GLU A 144 -1.15 -5.16 -8.32
CA GLU A 144 -0.18 -5.60 -7.31
C GLU A 144 -0.88 -6.20 -6.09
N SER A 145 -1.93 -5.53 -5.60
CA SER A 145 -2.73 -6.05 -4.49
C SER A 145 -3.35 -7.40 -4.82
N LEU A 146 -3.97 -7.55 -6.00
CA LEU A 146 -4.54 -8.83 -6.45
C LEU A 146 -3.47 -9.92 -6.65
N ALA A 147 -2.27 -9.55 -7.08
CA ALA A 147 -1.18 -10.50 -7.33
C ALA A 147 -0.50 -10.99 -6.04
N LEU A 148 -0.53 -10.20 -4.96
CA LEU A 148 0.25 -10.42 -3.74
C LEU A 148 -0.59 -10.65 -2.48
N HIS A 149 -1.90 -10.37 -2.52
CA HIS A 149 -2.78 -10.53 -1.36
C HIS A 149 -3.95 -11.48 -1.66
N ASP A 150 -4.49 -12.07 -0.61
CA ASP A 150 -5.73 -12.86 -0.66
C ASP A 150 -6.93 -11.91 -0.73
N ALA A 151 -7.77 -12.08 -1.73
CA ALA A 151 -8.88 -11.16 -2.02
C ALA A 151 -9.96 -11.12 -0.92
N LEU A 152 -10.11 -12.20 -0.13
CA LEU A 152 -11.11 -12.27 0.93
C LEU A 152 -10.62 -11.63 2.23
N THR A 153 -9.41 -11.98 2.67
CA THR A 153 -8.89 -11.59 3.99
C THR A 153 -7.99 -10.36 3.96
N GLY A 154 -7.50 -9.96 2.77
CA GLY A 154 -6.53 -8.88 2.61
C GLY A 154 -5.12 -9.25 3.08
N LEU A 155 -4.90 -10.44 3.61
CA LEU A 155 -3.59 -10.92 4.03
C LEU A 155 -2.65 -11.15 2.82
N PRO A 156 -1.34 -11.12 3.00
CA PRO A 156 -0.39 -11.71 2.07
C PRO A 156 -0.86 -13.07 1.56
N ASN A 157 -0.78 -13.28 0.25
CA ASN A 157 -1.04 -14.59 -0.32
C ASN A 157 0.25 -15.46 -0.28
N ARG A 158 0.15 -16.68 -0.79
CA ARG A 158 1.28 -17.62 -0.85
C ARG A 158 2.51 -17.01 -1.53
N ARG A 159 2.33 -16.25 -2.61
CA ARG A 159 3.44 -15.66 -3.37
C ARG A 159 4.20 -14.63 -2.54
N LEU A 160 3.50 -13.68 -1.94
CA LEU A 160 4.14 -12.66 -1.09
C LEU A 160 4.79 -13.27 0.15
N LEU A 161 4.19 -14.34 0.72
CA LEU A 161 4.80 -15.07 1.82
C LEU A 161 6.15 -15.69 1.41
N MET A 162 6.24 -16.35 0.22
CA MET A 162 7.50 -16.93 -0.26
C MET A 162 8.60 -15.89 -0.42
N ASP A 163 8.27 -14.74 -0.98
CA ASP A 163 9.22 -13.64 -1.15
C ASP A 163 9.74 -13.16 0.22
N ARG A 164 8.85 -12.96 1.20
CA ARG A 164 9.21 -12.54 2.55
C ARG A 164 10.03 -13.60 3.31
N LEU A 165 9.69 -14.87 3.18
CA LEU A 165 10.47 -15.97 3.76
C LEU A 165 11.88 -16.01 3.20
N SER A 166 12.04 -15.84 1.88
CA SER A 166 13.35 -15.80 1.24
C SER A 166 14.23 -14.68 1.79
N LEU A 167 13.65 -13.50 1.99
CA LEU A 167 14.33 -12.35 2.59
C LEU A 167 14.69 -12.60 4.07
N ALA A 168 13.75 -13.17 4.85
CA ALA A 168 13.98 -13.49 6.26
C ALA A 168 15.10 -14.52 6.44
N ILE A 169 15.15 -15.58 5.62
CA ILE A 169 16.23 -16.56 5.63
C ILE A 169 17.58 -15.91 5.28
N ALA A 170 17.62 -15.05 4.24
CA ALA A 170 18.83 -14.34 3.86
C ALA A 170 19.33 -13.42 4.98
N HIS A 171 18.42 -12.77 5.71
CA HIS A 171 18.73 -11.93 6.87
C HIS A 171 19.25 -12.77 8.04
N ALA A 172 18.53 -13.85 8.41
CA ALA A 172 18.93 -14.75 9.49
C ALA A 172 20.29 -15.39 9.22
N ARG A 173 20.55 -15.84 7.98
CA ARG A 173 21.86 -16.39 7.57
C ARG A 173 22.99 -15.39 7.76
N ARG A 174 22.81 -14.14 7.37
CA ARG A 174 23.83 -13.08 7.49
C ARG A 174 24.14 -12.75 8.95
N ASN A 175 23.11 -12.70 9.78
CA ASN A 175 23.22 -12.31 11.19
C ASN A 175 23.42 -13.50 12.13
N LYS A 176 23.52 -14.74 11.60
CA LYS A 176 23.55 -15.98 12.40
C LYS A 176 22.39 -16.08 13.39
N GLY A 177 21.24 -15.54 12.99
CA GLY A 177 20.00 -15.54 13.75
C GLY A 177 19.13 -16.75 13.45
N THR A 178 18.02 -16.81 14.15
CA THR A 178 16.97 -17.82 13.96
C THR A 178 15.68 -17.15 13.49
N MET A 179 14.90 -17.84 12.65
CA MET A 179 13.55 -17.48 12.29
C MET A 179 12.63 -18.69 12.40
N ALA A 180 11.32 -18.46 12.47
CA ALA A 180 10.37 -19.56 12.51
C ALA A 180 9.25 -19.39 11.47
N LEU A 181 8.69 -20.52 11.07
CA LEU A 181 7.50 -20.62 10.23
C LEU A 181 6.46 -21.47 10.93
N MET A 182 5.24 -20.92 11.09
CA MET A 182 4.08 -21.68 11.52
C MET A 182 3.18 -21.96 10.31
N TYR A 183 2.72 -23.19 10.19
CA TYR A 183 1.66 -23.59 9.26
C TYR A 183 0.42 -23.97 10.08
N LEU A 184 -0.69 -23.32 9.81
CA LEU A 184 -1.92 -23.39 10.58
C LEU A 184 -3.08 -23.79 9.68
N ASP A 185 -3.93 -24.70 10.17
CA ASP A 185 -5.16 -25.15 9.50
C ASP A 185 -6.32 -25.09 10.50
N LEU A 186 -7.48 -24.61 10.03
CA LEU A 186 -8.67 -24.46 10.88
C LEU A 186 -9.45 -25.78 11.02
N ASP A 187 -9.45 -26.33 12.20
CA ASP A 187 -10.15 -27.59 12.47
C ASP A 187 -11.67 -27.41 12.36
N GLY A 188 -12.30 -28.19 11.48
CA GLY A 188 -13.76 -28.20 11.33
C GLY A 188 -14.32 -27.07 10.47
N PHE A 189 -13.49 -26.32 9.73
CA PHE A 189 -13.94 -25.25 8.82
C PHE A 189 -14.98 -25.73 7.81
N LYS A 190 -14.79 -26.91 7.22
CA LYS A 190 -15.77 -27.52 6.31
C LYS A 190 -17.15 -27.68 6.98
N GLN A 191 -17.19 -28.11 8.23
CA GLN A 191 -18.45 -28.27 8.97
C GLN A 191 -19.17 -26.93 9.18
N ILE A 192 -18.43 -25.83 9.37
CA ILE A 192 -19.00 -24.48 9.45
C ILE A 192 -19.68 -24.12 8.12
N ASN A 193 -19.00 -24.33 7.00
CA ASN A 193 -19.57 -24.10 5.67
C ASN A 193 -20.83 -24.96 5.43
N ASP A 194 -20.77 -26.23 5.76
CA ASP A 194 -21.87 -27.17 5.56
C ASP A 194 -23.10 -26.83 6.44
N THR A 195 -22.88 -26.25 7.63
CA THR A 195 -23.94 -25.97 8.61
C THR A 195 -24.49 -24.54 8.53
N LEU A 196 -23.63 -23.54 8.29
CA LEU A 196 -23.96 -22.12 8.35
C LEU A 196 -23.88 -21.41 7.00
N GLY A 197 -23.39 -22.12 5.96
CA GLY A 197 -23.22 -21.59 4.61
C GLY A 197 -21.85 -20.96 4.36
N HIS A 198 -21.51 -20.75 3.10
CA HIS A 198 -20.21 -20.19 2.67
C HIS A 198 -19.98 -18.76 3.19
N ASP A 199 -21.01 -17.93 3.26
CA ASP A 199 -20.89 -16.56 3.79
C ASP A 199 -20.41 -16.56 5.26
N ALA A 200 -20.83 -17.56 6.04
CA ALA A 200 -20.35 -17.75 7.43
C ALA A 200 -18.87 -18.18 7.45
N GLY A 201 -18.48 -19.07 6.53
CA GLY A 201 -17.09 -19.47 6.37
C GLY A 201 -16.19 -18.31 5.99
N ASP A 202 -16.61 -17.47 5.04
CA ASP A 202 -15.87 -16.28 4.61
C ASP A 202 -15.71 -15.26 5.75
N ALA A 203 -16.79 -15.01 6.49
CA ALA A 203 -16.74 -14.15 7.67
C ALA A 203 -15.83 -14.72 8.77
N LEU A 204 -15.82 -16.05 8.96
CA LEU A 204 -14.91 -16.74 9.88
C LEU A 204 -13.44 -16.54 9.46
N LEU A 205 -13.10 -16.72 8.18
CA LEU A 205 -11.76 -16.53 7.65
C LEU A 205 -11.27 -15.10 7.87
N CYS A 206 -12.12 -14.09 7.60
CA CYS A 206 -11.80 -12.68 7.86
C CYS A 206 -11.56 -12.41 9.36
N MET A 207 -12.38 -13.00 10.22
CA MET A 207 -12.23 -12.86 11.67
C MET A 207 -10.94 -13.52 12.16
N VAL A 208 -10.62 -14.73 11.68
CA VAL A 208 -9.35 -15.42 12.00
C VAL A 208 -8.16 -14.60 11.56
N ALA A 209 -8.18 -14.05 10.34
CA ALA A 209 -7.14 -13.16 9.83
C ALA A 209 -6.88 -11.97 10.78
N ALA A 210 -7.93 -11.29 11.21
CA ALA A 210 -7.84 -10.16 12.15
C ALA A 210 -7.27 -10.58 13.52
N ARG A 211 -7.67 -11.73 14.04
CA ARG A 211 -7.15 -12.27 15.32
C ARG A 211 -5.68 -12.64 15.23
N LEU A 212 -5.26 -13.26 14.13
CA LEU A 212 -3.86 -13.62 13.89
C LEU A 212 -2.98 -12.38 13.80
N LEU A 213 -3.41 -11.34 13.05
CA LEU A 213 -2.69 -10.06 12.98
C LEU A 213 -2.54 -9.40 14.35
N GLY A 214 -3.56 -9.47 15.21
CA GLY A 214 -3.51 -8.94 16.58
C GLY A 214 -2.66 -9.77 17.56
N ALA A 215 -2.30 -11.00 17.19
CA ALA A 215 -1.53 -11.90 18.04
C ALA A 215 -0.01 -11.79 17.84
N VAL A 216 0.43 -11.31 16.67
CA VAL A 216 1.83 -11.23 16.24
C VAL A 216 2.32 -9.79 16.20
N ARG A 217 3.63 -9.59 16.00
CA ARG A 217 4.26 -8.27 15.89
C ARG A 217 4.10 -7.69 14.47
N GLN A 218 4.40 -6.40 14.32
CA GLN A 218 4.28 -5.72 13.02
C GLN A 218 5.28 -6.24 11.97
N GLU A 219 6.46 -6.69 12.40
CA GLU A 219 7.48 -7.29 11.56
C GLU A 219 7.16 -8.71 11.11
N ASP A 220 6.24 -9.40 11.80
CA ASP A 220 5.81 -10.74 11.44
C ASP A 220 4.87 -10.73 10.23
N THR A 221 4.89 -11.79 9.47
CA THR A 221 4.02 -11.91 8.31
C THR A 221 2.96 -12.98 8.54
N VAL A 222 1.69 -12.58 8.59
CA VAL A 222 0.56 -13.50 8.51
C VAL A 222 0.09 -13.58 7.07
N ALA A 223 -0.07 -14.78 6.53
CA ALA A 223 -0.51 -15.04 5.16
C ALA A 223 -1.63 -16.06 5.13
N ARG A 224 -2.55 -15.95 4.15
CA ARG A 224 -3.48 -17.02 3.80
C ARG A 224 -3.00 -17.69 2.52
N VAL A 225 -2.75 -18.99 2.59
CA VAL A 225 -2.12 -19.74 1.48
C VAL A 225 -3.12 -20.53 0.64
N GLY A 226 -4.34 -20.72 1.16
CA GLY A 226 -5.46 -21.35 0.45
C GLY A 226 -6.51 -21.87 1.42
N GLY A 227 -7.77 -21.97 1.00
CA GLY A 227 -8.85 -22.55 1.80
C GLY A 227 -8.91 -22.01 3.23
N ASP A 228 -8.71 -22.88 4.19
CA ASP A 228 -8.64 -22.66 5.64
C ASP A 228 -7.21 -22.67 6.21
N GLU A 229 -6.22 -22.59 5.33
CA GLU A 229 -4.80 -22.65 5.68
C GLU A 229 -4.18 -21.25 5.79
N PHE A 230 -3.51 -20.99 6.89
CA PHE A 230 -2.75 -19.79 7.17
C PHE A 230 -1.29 -20.12 7.46
N MET A 231 -0.39 -19.19 7.19
CA MET A 231 1.02 -19.31 7.58
C MET A 231 1.47 -18.03 8.27
N ILE A 232 2.36 -18.19 9.26
CA ILE A 232 2.97 -17.05 9.97
C ILE A 232 4.48 -17.20 9.89
N ALA A 233 5.13 -16.21 9.28
CA ALA A 233 6.59 -16.11 9.24
C ALA A 233 7.05 -15.12 10.32
N LEU A 234 7.97 -15.57 11.15
CA LEU A 234 8.60 -14.81 12.23
C LEU A 234 10.07 -14.59 11.83
N PRO A 235 10.43 -13.43 11.28
CA PRO A 235 11.74 -13.18 10.69
C PRO A 235 12.88 -13.18 11.71
N GLU A 236 12.55 -12.96 12.97
CA GLU A 236 13.50 -12.96 14.08
C GLU A 236 12.90 -13.65 15.31
N LEU A 237 13.59 -14.65 15.82
CA LEU A 237 13.23 -15.36 17.02
C LEU A 237 14.33 -15.20 18.07
N SER A 238 14.01 -14.57 19.21
CA SER A 238 14.97 -14.29 20.26
C SER A 238 15.40 -15.57 20.99
N HIS A 239 14.43 -16.42 21.35
CA HIS A 239 14.67 -17.71 21.99
C HIS A 239 13.70 -18.76 21.46
N ALA A 240 14.15 -20.01 21.33
CA ALA A 240 13.29 -21.11 20.90
C ALA A 240 12.12 -21.37 21.86
N GLU A 241 12.29 -21.03 23.14
CA GLU A 241 11.28 -21.15 24.20
C GLU A 241 10.09 -20.20 23.98
N ASP A 242 10.33 -19.01 23.40
CA ASP A 242 9.30 -18.01 23.07
C ASP A 242 8.28 -18.57 22.05
N MET A 243 8.72 -19.57 21.27
CA MET A 243 7.90 -20.20 20.24
C MET A 243 6.67 -20.91 20.83
N ALA A 244 6.86 -21.66 21.91
CA ALA A 244 5.76 -22.40 22.56
C ALA A 244 4.69 -21.45 23.09
N GLU A 245 5.08 -20.32 23.68
CA GLU A 245 4.16 -19.31 24.18
C GLU A 245 3.38 -18.64 23.03
N LEU A 246 4.09 -18.25 21.97
CA LEU A 246 3.47 -17.58 20.81
C LEU A 246 2.49 -18.52 20.09
N VAL A 247 2.86 -19.77 19.84
CA VAL A 247 1.95 -20.75 19.20
C VAL A 247 0.73 -21.00 20.07
N SER A 248 0.91 -21.14 21.37
CA SER A 248 -0.21 -21.31 22.32
C SER A 248 -1.16 -20.12 22.30
N LYS A 249 -0.61 -18.89 22.25
CA LYS A 249 -1.37 -17.66 22.09
C LYS A 249 -2.16 -17.66 20.77
N VAL A 250 -1.52 -18.04 19.65
CA VAL A 250 -2.16 -18.13 18.33
C VAL A 250 -3.35 -19.09 18.37
N ILE A 251 -3.18 -20.31 18.90
CA ILE A 251 -4.26 -21.28 19.04
C ILE A 251 -5.39 -20.72 19.92
N GLN A 252 -5.04 -20.09 21.04
CA GLN A 252 -6.02 -19.51 21.97
C GLN A 252 -6.87 -18.41 21.33
N VAL A 253 -6.27 -17.48 20.58
CA VAL A 253 -7.02 -16.38 19.94
C VAL A 253 -7.91 -16.89 18.81
N VAL A 254 -7.46 -17.89 18.04
CA VAL A 254 -8.28 -18.53 17.01
C VAL A 254 -9.49 -19.23 17.64
N SER A 255 -9.28 -19.94 18.75
CA SER A 255 -10.31 -20.74 19.43
C SER A 255 -11.31 -19.92 20.23
N GLN A 256 -11.19 -18.59 20.30
CA GLN A 256 -12.18 -17.73 20.96
C GLN A 256 -13.57 -17.87 20.32
N PRO A 257 -14.65 -17.82 21.14
CA PRO A 257 -16.01 -17.86 20.61
C PRO A 257 -16.25 -16.85 19.50
N TRP A 258 -17.03 -17.24 18.52
CA TRP A 258 -17.44 -16.42 17.40
C TRP A 258 -18.93 -16.62 17.13
N SER A 259 -19.60 -15.61 16.59
CA SER A 259 -21.00 -15.70 16.21
C SER A 259 -21.26 -15.07 14.85
N PHE A 260 -22.12 -15.73 14.07
CA PHE A 260 -22.59 -15.25 12.79
C PHE A 260 -24.12 -15.21 12.79
N GLN A 261 -24.70 -14.04 12.57
CA GLN A 261 -26.17 -13.83 12.59
C GLN A 261 -26.87 -14.42 13.84
N GLY A 262 -26.25 -14.24 15.01
CA GLY A 262 -26.79 -14.74 16.29
C GLY A 262 -26.57 -16.24 16.56
N ARG A 263 -25.94 -16.98 15.65
CA ARG A 263 -25.58 -18.41 15.85
C ARG A 263 -24.11 -18.48 16.28
N GLY A 264 -23.87 -18.99 17.49
CA GLY A 264 -22.52 -19.21 18.00
C GLY A 264 -21.84 -20.39 17.31
N ALA A 265 -20.55 -20.21 16.98
CA ALA A 265 -19.70 -21.27 16.48
C ALA A 265 -18.32 -21.20 17.16
N ARG A 266 -17.62 -22.31 17.17
CA ARG A 266 -16.25 -22.41 17.64
C ARG A 266 -15.43 -23.18 16.61
N VAL A 267 -14.28 -22.66 16.29
CA VAL A 267 -13.27 -23.30 15.46
C VAL A 267 -12.01 -23.42 16.30
N THR A 268 -11.23 -24.46 16.08
CA THR A 268 -9.89 -24.61 16.64
C THR A 268 -8.85 -24.60 15.52
N ALA A 269 -7.60 -24.63 15.87
CA ALA A 269 -6.51 -24.67 14.90
C ALA A 269 -5.48 -25.74 15.27
N SER A 270 -5.03 -26.46 14.27
CA SER A 270 -3.83 -27.28 14.35
C SER A 270 -2.66 -26.52 13.75
N VAL A 271 -1.48 -26.56 14.37
CA VAL A 271 -0.32 -25.77 13.97
C VAL A 271 0.93 -26.65 13.90
N GLY A 272 1.64 -26.59 12.76
CA GLY A 272 2.98 -27.13 12.60
C GLY A 272 4.01 -26.01 12.59
N VAL A 273 5.14 -26.22 13.24
CA VAL A 273 6.22 -25.22 13.36
C VAL A 273 7.54 -25.76 12.83
N SER A 274 8.22 -24.96 12.04
CA SER A 274 9.62 -25.18 11.67
C SER A 274 10.48 -23.99 12.04
N ILE A 275 11.76 -24.24 12.37
CA ILE A 275 12.72 -23.24 12.83
C ILE A 275 13.97 -23.32 11.94
N TYR A 276 14.38 -22.18 11.37
CA TYR A 276 15.65 -22.03 10.68
C TYR A 276 16.78 -21.78 11.68
N PRO A 277 17.98 -22.36 11.50
CA PRO A 277 18.36 -23.33 10.46
C PRO A 277 18.07 -24.78 10.81
N THR A 278 17.56 -25.07 12.01
CA THR A 278 17.47 -26.42 12.60
C THR A 278 16.62 -27.40 11.77
N HIS A 279 15.52 -26.90 11.20
CA HIS A 279 14.54 -27.74 10.47
C HIS A 279 14.58 -27.52 8.96
N GLY A 280 15.55 -26.72 8.47
CA GLY A 280 15.78 -26.45 7.06
C GLY A 280 16.55 -25.15 6.83
N GLU A 281 17.32 -25.08 5.75
CA GLU A 281 18.12 -23.92 5.38
C GLU A 281 17.56 -23.11 4.20
N ASP A 282 16.45 -23.56 3.63
CA ASP A 282 15.74 -22.93 2.52
C ASP A 282 14.22 -22.94 2.74
N VAL A 283 13.50 -22.17 1.93
CA VAL A 283 12.05 -22.01 2.04
C VAL A 283 11.32 -23.34 1.88
N GLU A 284 11.71 -24.15 0.91
CA GLU A 284 11.02 -25.39 0.55
C GLU A 284 11.14 -26.41 1.70
N THR A 285 12.34 -26.57 2.25
CA THR A 285 12.62 -27.49 3.35
C THR A 285 11.88 -27.05 4.62
N LEU A 286 11.88 -25.75 4.96
CA LEU A 286 11.15 -25.24 6.13
C LEU A 286 9.64 -25.43 5.98
N MET A 287 9.08 -25.16 4.80
CA MET A 287 7.66 -25.40 4.56
C MET A 287 7.29 -26.86 4.71
N LYS A 288 8.07 -27.76 4.14
CA LYS A 288 7.85 -29.20 4.25
C LYS A 288 7.93 -29.68 5.71
N SER A 289 8.88 -29.15 6.47
CA SER A 289 9.03 -29.46 7.89
C SER A 289 7.83 -28.97 8.71
N ALA A 290 7.33 -27.76 8.44
CA ALA A 290 6.12 -27.23 9.10
C ALA A 290 4.88 -28.04 8.72
N ASP A 291 4.74 -28.46 7.46
CA ASP A 291 3.60 -29.26 6.99
C ASP A 291 3.55 -30.64 7.66
N LEU A 292 4.69 -31.31 7.77
CA LEU A 292 4.79 -32.59 8.49
C LEU A 292 4.41 -32.44 9.95
N ALA A 293 4.89 -31.39 10.63
CA ALA A 293 4.50 -31.10 12.01
C ALA A 293 3.02 -30.78 12.15
N LEU A 294 2.41 -30.06 11.18
CA LEU A 294 0.96 -29.83 11.14
C LEU A 294 0.18 -31.14 10.99
N TYR A 295 0.63 -32.01 10.12
CA TYR A 295 0.03 -33.33 9.97
C TYR A 295 0.02 -34.11 11.26
N GLU A 296 1.13 -34.12 12.03
CA GLU A 296 1.23 -34.73 13.36
C GLU A 296 0.27 -34.08 14.37
N ALA A 297 0.17 -32.75 14.40
CA ALA A 297 -0.76 -32.02 15.24
C ALA A 297 -2.22 -32.43 14.97
N LYS A 298 -2.62 -32.55 13.72
CA LYS A 298 -3.97 -33.02 13.33
C LYS A 298 -4.25 -34.45 13.80
N HIS A 299 -3.28 -35.33 13.72
CA HIS A 299 -3.41 -36.74 14.11
C HIS A 299 -3.34 -36.97 15.64
N SER A 300 -2.76 -36.05 16.39
CA SER A 300 -2.69 -36.13 17.85
C SER A 300 -3.95 -35.58 18.56
N GLY A 301 -5.03 -35.34 17.83
CA GLY A 301 -6.32 -34.93 18.42
C GLY A 301 -6.78 -33.53 18.06
N LYS A 302 -6.07 -32.82 17.15
CA LYS A 302 -6.35 -31.45 16.75
C LYS A 302 -6.23 -30.44 17.89
N ASN A 303 -6.50 -29.15 17.61
CA ASN A 303 -6.40 -28.05 18.59
C ASN A 303 -5.06 -28.09 19.35
N ALA A 304 -3.97 -28.31 18.64
CA ALA A 304 -2.65 -28.57 19.17
C ALA A 304 -1.58 -28.04 18.22
N TYR A 305 -0.35 -28.01 18.68
CA TYR A 305 0.79 -27.74 17.81
C TYR A 305 1.85 -28.84 17.91
N ARG A 306 2.70 -28.91 16.89
CA ARG A 306 3.94 -29.70 16.88
C ARG A 306 5.06 -28.85 16.32
N ILE A 307 6.26 -29.01 16.87
CA ILE A 307 7.49 -28.44 16.34
C ILE A 307 8.23 -29.57 15.63
N SER A 308 8.64 -29.34 14.37
CA SER A 308 9.33 -30.33 13.56
C SER A 308 10.55 -30.90 14.31
N GLY A 309 10.75 -32.22 14.24
CA GLY A 309 11.92 -32.88 14.84
C GLY A 309 11.88 -33.07 16.38
N TYR A 310 10.86 -32.61 17.08
CA TYR A 310 10.64 -32.94 18.49
C TYR A 310 9.59 -34.04 18.58
N ALA A 311 10.00 -35.28 18.73
CA ALA A 311 9.14 -36.32 19.24
C ALA A 311 8.83 -36.00 20.72
N ASP A 312 7.55 -35.96 21.09
CA ASP A 312 6.97 -35.72 22.41
C ASP A 312 7.94 -35.49 23.59
N LEU A 313 7.91 -34.26 24.15
CA LEU A 313 8.23 -34.04 25.57
C LEU A 313 6.97 -34.14 26.40
#